data_e91b85ada2c8f3e45e649fd36b4b6b9e
#
_entry.id   e91b85ada2c8f3e45e649fd36b4b6b9e
#
_cell.length_a   1.000
_cell.length_b   1.000
_cell.length_c   1.000
_cell.angle_alpha   90.00
_cell.angle_beta   90.00
_cell.angle_gamma   90.00
#
_symmetry.space_group_name_H-M   'P 1'
#
loop_
_entity.id
_entity.type
_entity.pdbx_description
1 polymer ?
#
loop_
_entity_poly.entity_id
_entity_poly.type
_entity_poly.pdbx_seq_one_letter_code
_entity_poly.pdbx_strand_id
1 'polypeptide(L)'
;MRPYTILLILVCFSCGVKKSNQEKAEPEIPVQGTFGYDLDFISKYKDVIVLGGKASSAKVLLVKDYQGRVMTSTANGTTGNSYGWINYNLIQSGETKQHMNPYGGEDRFWLGPEGGQYALYFKKGDPFDFDHWQTPMLIDTEPFEVVTSDSLQAVFKKSSSVANYQGFTFTIDIRREIKLLKESDIQQVFGVSTNSLRTVAYQSTNSITHAGQEDWTRKNGLVSIWILGMFNPSDRTVIALPHLGTGDSKEITDNYFGSIPSDRIVKNDSLLLLKADGKYRGKVGIAPSIAKNIVGSYDDEKHILTLVKFDLDSKGAYVNSKWETQKEPFRGDAVNSYNDGPVADGSQLGPFYELESSSPAVALKKGETLVHHSTTLHLEGDEMELNLVAEKILGISLKEMRSFNK
;
A
#
# COMPACT_ATOMS: atom_id res chain seq x y z
N MET A 1 70.93 -74.21 15.75
CA MET A 1 70.59 -72.79 15.98
C MET A 1 69.96 -72.31 14.70
N ARG A 2 68.62 -72.10 14.72
CA ARG A 2 67.85 -71.56 13.60
C ARG A 2 67.47 -70.10 13.91
N PRO A 3 67.66 -69.16 13.02
CA PRO A 3 67.21 -67.78 13.25
C PRO A 3 65.70 -67.63 12.89
N TYR A 4 64.98 -66.99 13.77
CA TYR A 4 63.60 -66.60 13.58
C TYR A 4 63.55 -65.28 12.80
N THR A 5 62.88 -65.30 11.63
CA THR A 5 62.62 -64.12 10.83
C THR A 5 61.28 -63.49 11.29
N ILE A 6 61.36 -62.30 11.87
CA ILE A 6 60.18 -61.49 12.23
C ILE A 6 59.67 -60.78 11.00
N LEU A 7 58.45 -61.08 10.61
CA LEU A 7 57.75 -60.43 9.51
C LEU A 7 56.94 -59.19 10.05
N LEU A 8 57.38 -57.99 9.71
CA LEU A 8 56.70 -56.76 10.13
C LEU A 8 55.57 -56.50 9.12
N ILE A 9 54.30 -56.58 9.53
CA ILE A 9 53.16 -56.21 8.72
C ILE A 9 52.92 -54.74 8.93
N LEU A 10 53.12 -53.92 7.83
CA LEU A 10 52.75 -52.51 7.80
C LEU A 10 51.25 -52.43 7.42
N VAL A 11 50.43 -52.02 8.37
CA VAL A 11 49.01 -51.70 8.11
C VAL A 11 48.94 -50.26 7.69
N CYS A 12 48.74 -49.98 6.42
CA CYS A 12 48.45 -48.66 5.87
C CYS A 12 46.99 -48.29 6.18
N PHE A 13 46.74 -47.42 7.15
CA PHE A 13 45.44 -46.77 7.30
C PHE A 13 45.27 -45.74 6.21
N SER A 14 44.46 -46.05 5.18
CA SER A 14 43.99 -45.10 4.19
C SER A 14 42.87 -44.28 4.81
N CYS A 15 43.14 -43.04 5.23
CA CYS A 15 42.11 -42.06 5.54
C CYS A 15 41.41 -41.59 4.24
N GLY A 16 40.31 -42.23 3.92
CA GLY A 16 39.41 -41.77 2.86
C GLY A 16 38.72 -40.44 3.26
N VAL A 17 39.19 -39.32 2.74
CA VAL A 17 38.50 -38.04 2.81
C VAL A 17 37.21 -38.15 1.99
N LYS A 18 36.05 -38.36 2.65
CA LYS A 18 34.74 -38.16 2.01
C LYS A 18 34.64 -36.72 1.57
N LYS A 19 34.82 -36.40 0.27
CA LYS A 19 34.36 -35.17 -0.35
C LYS A 19 32.82 -35.18 -0.21
N SER A 20 32.29 -34.36 0.68
CA SER A 20 30.88 -34.01 0.64
C SER A 20 30.65 -33.27 -0.67
N ASN A 21 30.01 -33.93 -1.64
CA ASN A 21 29.37 -33.23 -2.76
C ASN A 21 28.27 -32.38 -2.10
N GLN A 22 28.53 -31.11 -1.88
CA GLN A 22 27.48 -30.12 -1.81
C GLN A 22 26.89 -30.06 -3.24
N GLU A 23 25.82 -30.77 -3.48
CA GLU A 23 24.94 -30.49 -4.61
C GLU A 23 24.58 -29.01 -4.49
N LYS A 24 25.06 -28.20 -5.44
CA LYS A 24 24.54 -26.86 -5.62
C LYS A 24 23.07 -27.04 -5.93
N ALA A 25 22.18 -26.68 -4.98
CA ALA A 25 20.77 -26.61 -5.24
C ALA A 25 20.58 -25.77 -6.51
N GLU A 26 19.93 -26.35 -7.51
CA GLU A 26 19.53 -25.59 -8.71
C GLU A 26 18.71 -24.39 -8.22
N PRO A 27 18.90 -23.19 -8.81
CA PRO A 27 18.15 -22.02 -8.42
C PRO A 27 16.65 -22.34 -8.65
N GLU A 28 15.88 -22.35 -7.58
CA GLU A 28 14.42 -22.50 -7.67
C GLU A 28 13.88 -21.38 -8.56
N ILE A 29 13.15 -21.76 -9.61
CA ILE A 29 12.48 -20.81 -10.51
C ILE A 29 11.35 -20.16 -9.69
N PRO A 30 11.37 -18.83 -9.48
CA PRO A 30 10.34 -18.16 -8.71
C PRO A 30 8.94 -18.38 -9.31
N VAL A 31 7.97 -18.71 -8.47
CA VAL A 31 6.58 -18.98 -8.87
C VAL A 31 5.78 -17.67 -8.82
N GLN A 32 4.95 -17.41 -9.81
CA GLN A 32 4.08 -16.22 -9.83
C GLN A 32 3.22 -16.14 -8.56
N GLY A 33 3.11 -14.94 -7.99
CA GLY A 33 2.47 -14.70 -6.70
C GLY A 33 3.43 -14.75 -5.52
N THR A 34 4.73 -15.07 -5.75
CA THR A 34 5.77 -14.96 -4.73
C THR A 34 6.57 -13.66 -4.88
N PHE A 35 7.13 -13.18 -3.77
CA PHE A 35 8.00 -12.00 -3.77
C PHE A 35 9.20 -12.13 -4.70
N GLY A 36 9.80 -13.33 -4.78
CA GLY A 36 10.93 -13.60 -5.67
C GLY A 36 10.57 -13.43 -7.15
N TYR A 37 9.36 -13.87 -7.54
CA TYR A 37 8.89 -13.68 -8.91
C TYR A 37 8.74 -12.19 -9.25
N ASP A 38 8.14 -11.41 -8.35
CA ASP A 38 7.92 -9.98 -8.58
C ASP A 38 9.22 -9.19 -8.56
N LEU A 39 10.14 -9.56 -7.67
CA LEU A 39 11.48 -8.99 -7.64
C LEU A 39 12.22 -9.24 -8.96
N ASP A 40 12.26 -10.49 -9.42
CA ASP A 40 12.91 -10.86 -10.68
C ASP A 40 12.25 -10.17 -11.88
N PHE A 41 10.92 -10.09 -11.88
CA PHE A 41 10.18 -9.42 -12.94
C PHE A 41 10.47 -7.92 -12.99
N ILE A 42 10.27 -7.20 -11.88
CA ILE A 42 10.42 -5.74 -11.84
C ILE A 42 11.86 -5.34 -12.11
N SER A 43 12.86 -6.09 -11.61
CA SER A 43 14.28 -5.82 -11.81
C SER A 43 14.73 -5.86 -13.27
N LYS A 44 13.96 -6.48 -14.18
CA LYS A 44 14.23 -6.47 -15.63
C LYS A 44 13.89 -5.12 -16.28
N TYR A 45 13.00 -4.34 -15.67
CA TYR A 45 12.45 -3.12 -16.25
C TYR A 45 12.78 -1.86 -15.46
N LYS A 46 13.07 -2.00 -14.15
CA LYS A 46 13.26 -0.89 -13.21
C LYS A 46 14.42 -1.14 -12.24
N ASP A 47 15.08 -0.07 -11.84
CA ASP A 47 16.00 -0.10 -10.71
C ASP A 47 15.20 -0.28 -9.41
N VAL A 48 15.52 -1.30 -8.65
CA VAL A 48 14.81 -1.66 -7.42
C VAL A 48 15.66 -1.43 -6.18
N ILE A 49 15.00 -1.13 -5.07
CA ILE A 49 15.57 -1.14 -3.72
C ILE A 49 14.81 -2.20 -2.92
N VAL A 50 15.53 -3.08 -2.25
CA VAL A 50 14.93 -4.10 -1.37
C VAL A 50 15.33 -3.82 0.07
N LEU A 51 14.35 -3.51 0.91
CA LEU A 51 14.54 -3.48 2.35
C LEU A 51 14.41 -4.90 2.91
N GLY A 52 15.06 -5.16 4.04
CA GLY A 52 15.21 -6.50 4.58
C GLY A 52 16.52 -7.14 4.10
N GLY A 53 17.48 -7.31 5.01
CA GLY A 53 18.78 -7.94 4.70
C GLY A 53 18.63 -9.37 4.19
N LYS A 54 19.73 -9.99 3.72
CA LYS A 54 19.72 -11.34 3.11
C LYS A 54 19.07 -12.41 4.00
N ALA A 55 19.27 -12.33 5.32
CA ALA A 55 18.72 -13.27 6.28
C ALA A 55 17.31 -12.95 6.77
N SER A 56 16.73 -11.79 6.39
CA SER A 56 15.39 -11.40 6.81
C SER A 56 14.33 -12.13 6.00
N SER A 57 13.32 -12.68 6.68
CA SER A 57 12.09 -13.15 6.03
C SER A 57 11.21 -11.99 5.58
N ALA A 58 11.15 -10.92 6.34
CA ALA A 58 10.43 -9.70 5.97
C ALA A 58 11.23 -8.91 4.91
N LYS A 59 10.59 -8.61 3.78
CA LYS A 59 11.19 -7.82 2.69
C LYS A 59 10.17 -6.84 2.11
N VAL A 60 10.69 -5.71 1.63
CA VAL A 60 9.89 -4.66 0.96
C VAL A 60 10.60 -4.23 -0.32
N LEU A 61 9.90 -4.26 -1.44
CA LEU A 61 10.40 -3.90 -2.77
C LEU A 61 9.95 -2.49 -3.16
N LEU A 62 10.91 -1.61 -3.43
CA LEU A 62 10.68 -0.21 -3.78
C LEU A 62 11.17 0.11 -5.19
N VAL A 63 10.48 1.03 -5.88
CA VAL A 63 10.87 1.56 -7.20
C VAL A 63 10.87 3.08 -7.17
N LYS A 64 12.06 3.71 -7.37
CA LYS A 64 12.23 5.17 -7.41
C LYS A 64 11.48 5.81 -8.57
N ASP A 65 11.43 5.14 -9.73
CA ASP A 65 10.77 5.62 -10.95
C ASP A 65 9.25 5.74 -10.77
N TYR A 66 8.71 5.07 -9.78
CA TYR A 66 7.31 5.13 -9.39
C TYR A 66 7.12 5.88 -8.05
N GLN A 67 7.79 7.04 -7.89
CA GLN A 67 7.69 7.95 -6.71
C GLN A 67 8.13 7.29 -5.39
N GLY A 68 9.13 6.39 -5.42
CA GLY A 68 9.55 5.63 -4.24
C GLY A 68 8.46 4.69 -3.72
N ARG A 69 7.63 4.19 -4.62
CA ARG A 69 6.48 3.32 -4.35
C ARG A 69 6.93 1.99 -3.75
N VAL A 70 6.23 1.53 -2.73
CA VAL A 70 6.30 0.12 -2.31
C VAL A 70 5.51 -0.68 -3.34
N MET A 71 6.20 -1.48 -4.14
CA MET A 71 5.54 -2.32 -5.14
C MET A 71 4.92 -3.54 -4.51
N THR A 72 5.68 -4.22 -3.65
CA THR A 72 5.21 -5.36 -2.89
C THR A 72 6.07 -5.61 -1.67
N SER A 73 5.55 -6.39 -0.74
CA SER A 73 6.25 -6.88 0.43
C SER A 73 5.98 -8.37 0.67
N THR A 74 6.72 -8.97 1.58
CA THR A 74 6.56 -10.37 1.98
C THR A 74 6.98 -10.59 3.43
N ALA A 75 6.33 -11.53 4.10
CA ALA A 75 6.68 -11.97 5.45
C ALA A 75 7.55 -13.23 5.48
N ASN A 76 7.83 -13.86 4.32
CA ASN A 76 8.48 -15.18 4.26
C ASN A 76 9.56 -15.29 3.17
N GLY A 77 10.39 -14.25 3.00
CA GLY A 77 11.50 -14.25 2.04
C GLY A 77 11.06 -14.33 0.59
N THR A 78 11.94 -14.77 -0.30
CA THR A 78 11.66 -14.79 -1.75
C THR A 78 10.59 -15.79 -2.16
N THR A 79 10.35 -16.83 -1.39
CA THR A 79 9.33 -17.85 -1.66
C THR A 79 7.97 -17.52 -1.02
N GLY A 80 7.91 -16.48 -0.18
CA GLY A 80 6.69 -16.04 0.48
C GLY A 80 5.74 -15.31 -0.45
N ASN A 81 4.48 -15.18 -0.01
CA ASN A 81 3.46 -14.42 -0.74
C ASN A 81 3.91 -13.01 -1.05
N SER A 82 3.55 -12.53 -2.23
CA SER A 82 3.65 -11.14 -2.65
C SER A 82 2.31 -10.45 -2.41
N TYR A 83 2.27 -9.40 -1.59
CA TYR A 83 1.00 -8.82 -1.16
C TYR A 83 0.49 -7.73 -2.10
N GLY A 84 1.40 -6.98 -2.71
CA GLY A 84 1.06 -5.91 -3.65
C GLY A 84 0.52 -6.44 -4.98
N TRP A 85 -0.53 -5.83 -5.48
CA TRP A 85 -0.93 -6.07 -6.86
C TRP A 85 0.02 -5.36 -7.83
N ILE A 86 0.42 -6.06 -8.92
CA ILE A 86 1.37 -5.58 -9.92
C ILE A 86 0.78 -5.75 -11.31
N ASN A 87 0.81 -4.69 -12.10
CA ASN A 87 0.42 -4.73 -13.50
C ASN A 87 1.60 -5.13 -14.38
N TYR A 88 1.83 -6.43 -14.50
CA TYR A 88 2.94 -6.98 -15.29
C TYR A 88 2.91 -6.51 -16.75
N ASN A 89 1.74 -6.51 -17.36
CA ASN A 89 1.60 -6.13 -18.78
C ASN A 89 1.98 -4.68 -19.02
N LEU A 90 1.52 -3.76 -18.17
CA LEU A 90 1.83 -2.34 -18.31
C LEU A 90 3.32 -2.06 -18.03
N ILE A 91 3.90 -2.70 -17.01
CA ILE A 91 5.33 -2.53 -16.71
C ILE A 91 6.19 -3.10 -17.85
N GLN A 92 5.84 -4.27 -18.37
CA GLN A 92 6.57 -4.93 -19.46
C GLN A 92 6.49 -4.16 -20.78
N SER A 93 5.34 -3.56 -21.10
CA SER A 93 5.16 -2.82 -22.34
C SER A 93 6.01 -1.55 -22.39
N GLY A 94 6.36 -0.97 -21.25
CA GLY A 94 7.01 0.34 -21.14
C GLY A 94 6.12 1.50 -21.61
N GLU A 95 4.85 1.22 -21.94
CA GLU A 95 3.88 2.23 -22.34
C GLU A 95 3.43 3.09 -21.17
N THR A 96 2.99 4.31 -21.47
CA THR A 96 2.28 5.18 -20.54
C THR A 96 0.84 5.35 -21.01
N LYS A 97 -0.11 5.25 -20.07
CA LYS A 97 -1.53 5.51 -20.31
C LYS A 97 -1.81 7.00 -20.20
N GLN A 98 -2.80 7.48 -20.95
CA GLN A 98 -3.14 8.89 -21.02
C GLN A 98 -3.57 9.47 -19.67
N HIS A 99 -4.47 8.79 -18.96
CA HIS A 99 -5.11 9.34 -17.77
C HIS A 99 -4.38 8.99 -16.48
N MET A 100 -4.02 7.72 -16.31
CA MET A 100 -3.36 7.18 -15.13
C MET A 100 -2.61 5.89 -15.50
N ASN A 101 -1.50 5.65 -14.84
CA ASN A 101 -0.70 4.44 -15.02
C ASN A 101 -0.87 3.50 -13.81
N PRO A 102 -1.80 2.52 -13.87
CA PRO A 102 -2.04 1.58 -12.78
C PRO A 102 -0.92 0.51 -12.74
N TYR A 103 0.31 0.92 -12.41
CA TYR A 103 1.45 0.00 -12.26
C TYR A 103 1.28 -0.97 -11.09
N GLY A 104 0.39 -0.66 -10.14
CA GLY A 104 0.22 -1.39 -8.88
C GLY A 104 0.99 -0.78 -7.73
N GLY A 105 1.17 -1.55 -6.66
CA GLY A 105 1.96 -1.19 -5.49
C GLY A 105 1.15 -0.96 -4.22
N GLU A 106 1.69 -1.45 -3.10
CA GLU A 106 1.05 -1.41 -1.77
C GLU A 106 1.00 -0.03 -1.12
N ASP A 107 1.83 0.92 -1.58
CA ASP A 107 1.90 2.25 -0.99
C ASP A 107 2.31 3.25 -2.08
N ARG A 108 1.30 3.89 -2.69
CA ARG A 108 1.44 4.93 -3.70
C ARG A 108 1.25 6.29 -3.06
N PHE A 109 2.14 7.23 -3.41
CA PHE A 109 2.04 8.61 -2.97
C PHE A 109 1.27 9.43 -4.01
N TRP A 110 0.13 9.93 -3.62
CA TRP A 110 -0.67 10.87 -4.41
C TRP A 110 -0.96 12.13 -3.61
N LEU A 111 -1.55 13.12 -4.29
CA LEU A 111 -1.99 14.39 -3.75
C LEU A 111 -3.47 14.59 -4.07
N GLY A 112 -4.24 15.06 -3.10
CA GLY A 112 -5.62 15.49 -3.29
C GLY A 112 -5.76 17.02 -3.24
N PRO A 113 -6.90 17.54 -3.74
CA PRO A 113 -8.11 16.86 -4.18
C PRO A 113 -8.04 16.36 -5.63
N GLU A 114 -8.73 15.25 -5.88
CA GLU A 114 -8.87 14.70 -7.23
C GLU A 114 -9.88 15.51 -8.06
N GLY A 115 -11.04 15.85 -7.49
CA GLY A 115 -12.11 16.57 -8.13
C GLY A 115 -12.45 17.91 -7.46
N GLY A 116 -13.42 18.60 -8.01
CA GLY A 116 -13.93 19.88 -7.50
C GLY A 116 -13.12 21.10 -7.95
N GLN A 117 -13.55 22.26 -7.47
CA GLN A 117 -12.99 23.55 -7.88
C GLN A 117 -11.51 23.76 -7.53
N TYR A 118 -10.91 22.87 -6.75
CA TYR A 118 -9.48 22.89 -6.40
C TYR A 118 -8.73 21.65 -6.89
N ALA A 119 -9.37 20.86 -7.78
CA ALA A 119 -8.82 19.62 -8.31
C ALA A 119 -7.41 19.78 -8.88
N LEU A 120 -6.55 18.81 -8.64
CA LEU A 120 -5.22 18.73 -9.24
C LEU A 120 -5.22 17.94 -10.56
N TYR A 121 -6.31 17.24 -10.88
CA TYR A 121 -6.42 16.26 -11.98
C TYR A 121 -7.21 16.80 -13.18
N PHE A 122 -7.68 18.04 -13.13
CA PHE A 122 -8.41 18.69 -14.21
C PHE A 122 -7.81 20.06 -14.51
N LYS A 123 -7.75 20.42 -15.78
CA LYS A 123 -7.33 21.76 -16.20
C LYS A 123 -8.47 22.76 -15.97
N LYS A 124 -8.11 24.01 -15.79
CA LYS A 124 -9.08 25.10 -15.60
C LYS A 124 -10.09 25.16 -16.76
N GLY A 125 -11.37 25.03 -16.42
CA GLY A 125 -12.47 25.10 -17.38
C GLY A 125 -12.90 23.76 -17.99
N ASP A 126 -12.17 22.68 -17.73
CA ASP A 126 -12.58 21.35 -18.18
C ASP A 126 -13.85 20.89 -17.45
N PRO A 127 -14.73 20.12 -18.08
CA PRO A 127 -15.78 19.40 -17.38
C PRO A 127 -15.18 18.30 -16.48
N PHE A 128 -15.90 17.95 -15.39
CA PHE A 128 -15.50 16.88 -14.50
C PHE A 128 -15.97 15.52 -15.02
N ASP A 129 -15.33 15.04 -16.08
CA ASP A 129 -15.58 13.72 -16.69
C ASP A 129 -14.27 12.96 -16.93
N PHE A 130 -14.36 11.71 -17.33
CA PHE A 130 -13.20 10.85 -17.51
C PHE A 130 -12.27 11.32 -18.63
N ASP A 131 -12.82 11.87 -19.71
CA ASP A 131 -12.02 12.30 -20.88
C ASP A 131 -11.06 13.44 -20.55
N HIS A 132 -11.39 14.26 -19.53
CA HIS A 132 -10.61 15.40 -19.08
C HIS A 132 -9.79 15.11 -17.80
N TRP A 133 -10.06 13.99 -17.14
CA TRP A 133 -9.33 13.59 -15.96
C TRP A 133 -7.90 13.15 -16.31
N GLN A 134 -6.91 13.72 -15.62
CA GLN A 134 -5.51 13.44 -15.86
C GLN A 134 -4.73 13.46 -14.54
N THR A 135 -4.15 12.33 -14.18
CA THR A 135 -3.25 12.28 -13.00
C THR A 135 -2.02 13.16 -13.25
N PRO A 136 -1.66 14.07 -12.33
CA PRO A 136 -0.44 14.88 -12.47
C PRO A 136 0.81 14.01 -12.62
N MET A 137 1.68 14.36 -13.57
CA MET A 137 2.91 13.60 -13.86
C MET A 137 3.80 13.44 -12.62
N LEU A 138 3.82 14.45 -11.74
CA LEU A 138 4.53 14.44 -10.46
C LEU A 138 4.26 13.20 -9.61
N ILE A 139 3.04 12.69 -9.63
CA ILE A 139 2.59 11.58 -8.79
C ILE A 139 2.26 10.30 -9.60
N ASP A 140 2.46 10.33 -10.91
CA ASP A 140 2.18 9.19 -11.79
C ASP A 140 3.44 8.66 -12.51
N THR A 141 4.14 9.51 -13.24
CA THR A 141 5.22 9.09 -14.15
C THR A 141 6.58 9.70 -13.84
N GLU A 142 6.67 10.79 -13.06
CA GLU A 142 7.96 11.38 -12.73
C GLU A 142 8.68 10.60 -11.64
N PRO A 143 9.98 10.25 -11.82
CA PRO A 143 10.76 9.57 -10.80
C PRO A 143 11.08 10.49 -9.62
N PHE A 144 11.24 9.89 -8.43
CA PHE A 144 11.81 10.57 -7.27
C PHE A 144 13.30 10.24 -7.13
N GLU A 145 14.07 11.22 -6.66
CA GLU A 145 15.50 11.04 -6.39
C GLU A 145 15.71 10.28 -5.09
N VAL A 146 16.59 9.28 -5.10
CA VAL A 146 17.02 8.56 -3.90
C VAL A 146 18.02 9.42 -3.13
N VAL A 147 17.69 9.80 -1.90
CA VAL A 147 18.58 10.54 -1.00
C VAL A 147 19.52 9.60 -0.27
N THR A 148 18.96 8.57 0.34
CA THR A 148 19.70 7.49 1.03
C THR A 148 18.90 6.20 0.95
N SER A 149 19.61 5.05 1.00
CA SER A 149 18.96 3.75 1.19
C SER A 149 19.92 2.80 1.89
N ASP A 150 19.38 1.98 2.78
CA ASP A 150 20.05 0.86 3.43
C ASP A 150 19.11 -0.35 3.53
N SER A 151 19.45 -1.35 4.32
CA SER A 151 18.63 -2.55 4.46
C SER A 151 17.33 -2.33 5.25
N LEU A 152 17.15 -1.21 5.92
CA LEU A 152 15.99 -0.94 6.78
C LEU A 152 15.15 0.24 6.30
N GLN A 153 15.72 1.15 5.52
CA GLN A 153 15.01 2.35 5.09
C GLN A 153 15.50 2.87 3.75
N ALA A 154 14.62 3.58 3.04
CA ALA A 154 14.97 4.36 1.87
C ALA A 154 14.26 5.73 1.93
N VAL A 155 14.97 6.77 1.51
CA VAL A 155 14.49 8.15 1.51
C VAL A 155 14.53 8.69 0.09
N PHE A 156 13.42 9.25 -0.33
CA PHE A 156 13.22 9.86 -1.64
C PHE A 156 12.87 11.33 -1.50
N LYS A 157 13.21 12.12 -2.52
CA LYS A 157 12.81 13.53 -2.62
C LYS A 157 12.41 13.90 -4.04
N LYS A 158 11.59 14.94 -4.15
CA LYS A 158 11.20 15.56 -5.41
C LYS A 158 10.79 17.00 -5.16
N SER A 159 11.32 17.94 -5.97
CA SER A 159 10.81 19.31 -6.03
C SER A 159 10.03 19.49 -7.32
N SER A 160 8.84 20.04 -7.28
CA SER A 160 7.98 20.23 -8.45
C SER A 160 6.92 21.29 -8.19
N SER A 161 6.11 21.53 -9.21
CA SER A 161 4.93 22.40 -9.10
C SER A 161 3.73 21.73 -9.74
N VAL A 162 2.56 21.92 -9.15
CA VAL A 162 1.29 21.44 -9.67
C VAL A 162 0.25 22.57 -9.61
N ALA A 163 -0.48 22.77 -10.70
CA ALA A 163 -1.58 23.74 -10.75
C ALA A 163 -2.90 23.06 -10.42
N ASN A 164 -3.76 23.76 -9.68
CA ASN A 164 -5.11 23.29 -9.47
C ASN A 164 -6.09 23.83 -10.52
N TYR A 165 -7.34 23.35 -10.49
CA TYR A 165 -8.40 23.75 -11.40
C TYR A 165 -8.67 25.27 -11.48
N GLN A 166 -8.44 26.02 -10.40
CA GLN A 166 -8.55 27.49 -10.42
C GLN A 166 -7.35 28.18 -11.09
N GLY A 167 -6.25 27.45 -11.30
CA GLY A 167 -5.00 27.96 -11.87
C GLY A 167 -4.01 28.44 -10.82
N PHE A 168 -4.24 28.19 -9.53
CA PHE A 168 -3.23 28.41 -8.49
C PHE A 168 -2.16 27.33 -8.56
N THR A 169 -0.88 27.72 -8.52
CA THR A 169 0.25 26.80 -8.62
C THR A 169 0.86 26.55 -7.24
N PHE A 170 0.87 25.31 -6.81
CA PHE A 170 1.56 24.83 -5.63
C PHE A 170 2.99 24.45 -6.01
N THR A 171 3.99 25.15 -5.48
CA THR A 171 5.41 24.74 -5.56
C THR A 171 5.72 23.98 -4.29
N ILE A 172 6.16 22.72 -4.47
CA ILE A 172 6.19 21.70 -3.40
C ILE A 172 7.54 21.02 -3.39
N ASP A 173 8.15 20.91 -2.21
CA ASP A 173 9.22 19.98 -1.94
C ASP A 173 8.63 18.75 -1.23
N ILE A 174 8.78 17.59 -1.87
CA ILE A 174 8.31 16.29 -1.36
C ILE A 174 9.50 15.55 -0.76
N ARG A 175 9.32 15.01 0.45
CA ARG A 175 10.20 13.99 1.04
C ARG A 175 9.37 12.80 1.47
N ARG A 176 9.80 11.62 1.05
CA ARG A 176 9.17 10.35 1.36
C ARG A 176 10.20 9.40 1.94
N GLU A 177 9.91 8.81 3.08
CA GLU A 177 10.73 7.79 3.72
C GLU A 177 9.93 6.51 3.89
N ILE A 178 10.52 5.38 3.49
CA ILE A 178 9.94 4.05 3.72
C ILE A 178 10.87 3.32 4.67
N LYS A 179 10.35 2.88 5.82
CA LYS A 179 11.09 2.17 6.86
C LYS A 179 10.47 0.79 7.12
N LEU A 180 11.28 -0.26 7.02
CA LEU A 180 10.92 -1.60 7.48
C LEU A 180 10.91 -1.62 9.01
N LEU A 181 9.80 -2.08 9.60
CA LEU A 181 9.61 -2.07 11.06
C LEU A 181 10.08 -3.38 11.69
N LYS A 182 10.56 -3.26 12.94
CA LYS A 182 10.87 -4.39 13.83
C LYS A 182 9.64 -4.72 14.67
N GLU A 183 9.63 -5.88 15.31
CA GLU A 183 8.57 -6.31 16.24
C GLU A 183 8.27 -5.26 17.33
N SER A 184 9.31 -4.63 17.90
CA SER A 184 9.11 -3.56 18.90
C SER A 184 8.37 -2.32 18.34
N ASP A 185 8.66 -1.96 17.09
CA ASP A 185 8.00 -0.85 16.41
C ASP A 185 6.53 -1.22 16.10
N ILE A 186 6.29 -2.48 15.65
CA ILE A 186 4.95 -3.01 15.39
C ILE A 186 4.12 -2.97 16.67
N GLN A 187 4.67 -3.47 17.78
CA GLN A 187 4.00 -3.45 19.07
C GLN A 187 3.69 -2.02 19.53
N GLN A 188 4.59 -1.07 19.32
CA GLN A 188 4.37 0.33 19.65
C GLN A 188 3.25 0.95 18.79
N VAL A 189 3.22 0.66 17.49
CA VAL A 189 2.26 1.23 16.54
C VAL A 189 0.88 0.58 16.70
N PHE A 190 0.79 -0.76 16.72
CA PHE A 190 -0.48 -1.49 16.69
C PHE A 190 -0.95 -1.97 18.06
N GLY A 191 -0.07 -1.99 19.08
CA GLY A 191 -0.41 -2.48 20.42
C GLY A 191 -0.57 -4.00 20.52
N VAL A 192 -0.06 -4.76 19.54
CA VAL A 192 -0.10 -6.23 19.48
C VAL A 192 1.29 -6.79 19.34
N SER A 193 1.52 -8.02 19.86
CA SER A 193 2.70 -8.81 19.52
C SER A 193 2.38 -9.72 18.35
N THR A 194 3.34 -9.87 17.44
CA THR A 194 3.20 -10.69 16.23
C THR A 194 4.20 -11.84 16.17
N ASN A 195 4.88 -12.15 17.29
CA ASN A 195 5.97 -13.14 17.37
C ASN A 195 5.57 -14.56 16.95
N SER A 196 4.29 -14.93 17.05
CA SER A 196 3.75 -16.23 16.62
C SER A 196 3.36 -16.28 15.15
N LEU A 197 3.44 -15.14 14.45
CA LEU A 197 3.00 -14.97 13.07
C LEU A 197 4.17 -14.64 12.14
N ARG A 198 4.05 -15.01 10.87
CA ARG A 198 4.92 -14.46 9.83
C ARG A 198 4.46 -13.04 9.56
N THR A 199 5.40 -12.10 9.64
CA THR A 199 5.05 -10.68 9.68
C THR A 199 5.99 -9.86 8.81
N VAL A 200 5.44 -8.93 8.06
CA VAL A 200 6.14 -7.79 7.51
C VAL A 200 5.35 -6.52 7.80
N ALA A 201 6.04 -5.50 8.26
CA ALA A 201 5.47 -4.16 8.42
C ALA A 201 6.43 -3.11 7.92
N TYR A 202 5.90 -2.08 7.30
CA TYR A 202 6.65 -0.89 6.92
C TYR A 202 5.83 0.36 7.17
N GLN A 203 6.53 1.46 7.42
CA GLN A 203 5.92 2.78 7.56
C GLN A 203 6.41 3.68 6.44
N SER A 204 5.49 4.36 5.77
CA SER A 204 5.79 5.51 4.93
C SER A 204 5.58 6.80 5.72
N THR A 205 6.61 7.64 5.76
CA THR A 205 6.55 9.02 6.25
C THR A 205 6.59 9.94 5.04
N ASN A 206 5.49 10.60 4.78
CA ASN A 206 5.31 11.43 3.60
C ASN A 206 5.19 12.89 4.02
N SER A 207 5.98 13.77 3.42
CA SER A 207 5.92 15.19 3.71
C SER A 207 5.89 16.03 2.45
N ILE A 208 5.13 17.12 2.50
CA ILE A 208 5.12 18.17 1.50
C ILE A 208 5.43 19.49 2.19
N THR A 209 6.46 20.19 1.67
CA THR A 209 6.85 21.51 2.16
C THR A 209 6.48 22.56 1.14
N HIS A 210 5.85 23.63 1.57
CA HIS A 210 5.55 24.76 0.70
C HIS A 210 6.83 25.51 0.30
N ALA A 211 7.22 25.40 -0.96
CA ALA A 211 8.43 26.02 -1.53
C ALA A 211 8.16 27.27 -2.38
N GLY A 212 6.89 27.62 -2.60
CA GLY A 212 6.46 28.77 -3.40
C GLY A 212 6.56 30.11 -2.66
N GLN A 213 6.03 31.18 -3.27
CA GLN A 213 6.03 32.52 -2.70
C GLN A 213 4.68 32.91 -2.09
N GLU A 214 3.56 32.41 -2.66
CA GLU A 214 2.21 32.75 -2.22
C GLU A 214 1.70 31.70 -1.24
N ASP A 215 1.19 32.11 -0.08
CA ASP A 215 0.67 31.22 0.97
C ASP A 215 -0.47 30.33 0.44
N TRP A 216 -0.48 29.09 0.87
CA TRP A 216 -1.60 28.17 0.63
C TRP A 216 -2.75 28.55 1.55
N THR A 217 -3.88 28.90 0.98
CA THR A 217 -5.06 29.33 1.72
C THR A 217 -6.30 28.59 1.24
N ARG A 218 -7.33 28.56 2.07
CA ARG A 218 -8.64 27.99 1.65
C ARG A 218 -9.20 28.66 0.38
N LYS A 219 -8.87 29.92 0.12
CA LYS A 219 -9.30 30.66 -1.05
C LYS A 219 -8.64 30.15 -2.33
N ASN A 220 -7.37 29.80 -2.24
CA ASN A 220 -6.58 29.34 -3.38
C ASN A 220 -6.65 27.79 -3.55
N GLY A 221 -7.26 27.12 -2.59
CA GLY A 221 -7.24 25.68 -2.47
C GLY A 221 -6.16 25.19 -1.52
N LEU A 222 -6.32 23.98 -1.03
CA LEU A 222 -5.36 23.29 -0.15
C LEU A 222 -5.06 21.91 -0.73
N VAL A 223 -3.88 21.39 -0.43
CA VAL A 223 -3.42 20.07 -0.88
C VAL A 223 -3.37 19.12 0.31
N SER A 224 -3.78 17.88 0.12
CA SER A 224 -3.58 16.78 1.07
C SER A 224 -2.60 15.75 0.51
N ILE A 225 -1.93 15.02 1.39
CA ILE A 225 -1.23 13.79 1.06
C ILE A 225 -2.26 12.67 1.04
N TRP A 226 -2.21 11.83 0.01
CA TRP A 226 -3.12 10.70 -0.17
C TRP A 226 -2.32 9.45 -0.47
N ILE A 227 -2.38 8.46 0.42
CA ILE A 227 -1.67 7.19 0.27
C ILE A 227 -2.68 6.12 -0.13
N LEU A 228 -2.38 5.42 -1.22
CA LEU A 228 -3.24 4.39 -1.80
C LEU A 228 -2.43 3.10 -1.98
N GLY A 229 -2.91 2.02 -1.37
CA GLY A 229 -2.31 0.70 -1.53
C GLY A 229 -3.16 -0.21 -2.40
N MET A 230 -2.62 -0.71 -3.51
CA MET A 230 -3.22 -1.74 -4.35
C MET A 230 -2.75 -3.12 -3.91
N PHE A 231 -3.69 -3.98 -3.51
CA PHE A 231 -3.42 -5.32 -3.00
C PHE A 231 -4.04 -6.40 -3.88
N ASN A 232 -3.44 -7.60 -3.83
CA ASN A 232 -3.95 -8.76 -4.53
C ASN A 232 -5.25 -9.27 -3.88
N PRO A 233 -6.37 -9.34 -4.62
CA PRO A 233 -7.63 -9.87 -4.10
C PRO A 233 -7.67 -11.40 -4.19
N SER A 234 -8.62 -11.99 -3.45
CA SER A 234 -9.18 -13.32 -3.73
C SER A 234 -10.70 -13.24 -3.73
N ASP A 235 -11.37 -14.31 -4.15
CA ASP A 235 -12.84 -14.38 -4.09
C ASP A 235 -13.38 -14.28 -2.66
N ARG A 236 -12.50 -14.45 -1.66
CA ARG A 236 -12.83 -14.47 -0.24
C ARG A 236 -12.20 -13.33 0.55
N THR A 237 -11.74 -12.28 -0.13
CA THR A 237 -11.20 -11.09 0.53
C THR A 237 -12.32 -10.16 0.99
N VAL A 238 -12.24 -9.71 2.24
CA VAL A 238 -13.16 -8.75 2.85
C VAL A 238 -12.36 -7.62 3.47
N ILE A 239 -12.77 -6.38 3.17
CA ILE A 239 -12.25 -5.18 3.81
C ILE A 239 -13.13 -4.84 5.02
N ALA A 240 -12.50 -4.38 6.10
CA ALA A 240 -13.15 -3.88 7.30
C ALA A 240 -12.68 -2.45 7.61
N LEU A 241 -13.62 -1.51 7.69
CA LEU A 241 -13.40 -0.11 8.06
C LEU A 241 -14.12 0.18 9.37
N PRO A 242 -13.42 0.14 10.52
CA PRO A 242 -13.98 0.51 11.81
C PRO A 242 -14.27 2.00 11.88
N HIS A 243 -15.42 2.37 12.49
CA HIS A 243 -15.82 3.77 12.67
C HIS A 243 -16.54 3.99 14.01
N LEU A 244 -16.90 5.25 14.32
CA LEU A 244 -17.57 5.67 15.54
C LEU A 244 -19.03 6.10 15.31
N GLY A 245 -19.47 6.14 14.06
CA GLY A 245 -20.83 6.55 13.69
C GLY A 245 -21.79 5.37 13.64
N THR A 246 -23.03 5.65 13.26
CA THR A 246 -24.01 4.63 12.89
C THR A 246 -23.87 4.24 11.41
N GLY A 247 -24.37 3.06 11.03
CA GLY A 247 -24.35 2.60 9.63
C GLY A 247 -25.10 3.51 8.64
N ASP A 248 -26.06 4.31 9.15
CA ASP A 248 -26.83 5.30 8.36
C ASP A 248 -26.21 6.70 8.40
N SER A 249 -25.00 6.84 8.92
CA SER A 249 -24.32 8.13 9.03
C SER A 249 -24.10 8.77 7.66
N LYS A 250 -24.44 10.06 7.53
CA LYS A 250 -24.10 10.87 6.34
C LYS A 250 -22.58 11.10 6.19
N GLU A 251 -21.82 10.75 7.21
CA GLU A 251 -20.36 10.78 7.24
C GLU A 251 -19.74 9.53 6.60
N ILE A 252 -20.56 8.59 6.08
CA ILE A 252 -20.12 7.45 5.27
C ILE A 252 -20.55 7.69 3.83
N THR A 253 -19.59 7.73 2.92
CA THR A 253 -19.79 7.86 1.48
C THR A 253 -19.64 6.49 0.82
N ASP A 254 -20.67 6.00 0.12
CA ASP A 254 -20.67 4.67 -0.53
C ASP A 254 -21.22 4.72 -1.96
N ASN A 255 -21.22 5.89 -2.58
CA ASN A 255 -21.80 6.12 -3.89
C ASN A 255 -20.92 6.90 -4.86
N TYR A 256 -19.60 6.79 -4.73
CA TYR A 256 -18.63 7.42 -5.63
C TYR A 256 -18.83 7.04 -7.11
N PHE A 257 -19.17 5.77 -7.35
CA PHE A 257 -19.37 5.18 -8.69
C PHE A 257 -20.80 4.60 -8.83
N GLY A 258 -21.76 5.12 -8.08
CA GLY A 258 -23.10 4.57 -7.94
C GLY A 258 -23.26 3.74 -6.68
N SER A 259 -24.48 3.26 -6.42
CA SER A 259 -24.79 2.49 -5.22
C SER A 259 -24.14 1.09 -5.27
N ILE A 260 -23.45 0.72 -4.22
CA ILE A 260 -22.89 -0.64 -4.06
C ILE A 260 -24.02 -1.61 -3.71
N PRO A 261 -24.15 -2.77 -4.37
CA PRO A 261 -25.15 -3.79 -4.07
C PRO A 261 -25.07 -4.28 -2.61
N SER A 262 -26.22 -4.56 -2.01
CA SER A 262 -26.30 -4.91 -0.58
C SER A 262 -25.64 -6.23 -0.21
N ASP A 263 -25.41 -7.12 -1.18
CA ASP A 263 -24.64 -8.35 -0.98
C ASP A 263 -23.11 -8.12 -1.00
N ARG A 264 -22.66 -6.89 -1.30
CA ARG A 264 -21.27 -6.52 -1.38
C ARG A 264 -20.82 -5.55 -0.28
N ILE A 265 -21.75 -4.97 0.47
CA ILE A 265 -21.48 -4.03 1.55
C ILE A 265 -22.38 -4.28 2.74
N VAL A 266 -21.82 -4.24 3.95
CA VAL A 266 -22.57 -4.21 5.22
C VAL A 266 -22.12 -2.99 6.00
N LYS A 267 -23.08 -2.25 6.53
CA LYS A 267 -22.86 -1.09 7.41
C LYS A 267 -23.59 -1.32 8.73
N ASN A 268 -22.88 -1.24 9.82
CA ASN A 268 -23.46 -1.27 11.17
C ASN A 268 -22.93 -0.09 12.01
N ASP A 269 -23.23 -0.05 13.30
CA ASP A 269 -22.91 1.10 14.18
C ASP A 269 -21.41 1.29 14.49
N SER A 270 -20.55 0.39 14.06
CA SER A 270 -19.11 0.46 14.40
C SER A 270 -18.20 0.02 13.28
N LEU A 271 -18.75 -0.52 12.18
CA LEU A 271 -17.99 -1.20 11.16
C LEU A 271 -18.70 -1.15 9.80
N LEU A 272 -17.92 -0.91 8.77
CA LEU A 272 -18.30 -1.13 7.37
C LEU A 272 -17.47 -2.28 6.82
N LEU A 273 -18.15 -3.28 6.22
CA LEU A 273 -17.52 -4.37 5.48
C LEU A 273 -17.77 -4.20 3.98
N LEU A 274 -16.74 -4.49 3.17
CA LEU A 274 -16.82 -4.41 1.71
C LEU A 274 -16.16 -5.66 1.11
N LYS A 275 -16.83 -6.33 0.14
CA LYS A 275 -16.19 -7.40 -0.65
C LYS A 275 -15.09 -6.83 -1.54
N ALA A 276 -13.93 -7.48 -1.51
CA ALA A 276 -12.71 -7.03 -2.18
C ALA A 276 -12.16 -8.13 -3.11
N ASP A 277 -12.98 -8.55 -4.08
CA ASP A 277 -12.71 -9.67 -4.99
C ASP A 277 -12.18 -9.24 -6.37
N GLY A 278 -12.02 -7.92 -6.61
CA GLY A 278 -11.58 -7.41 -7.90
C GLY A 278 -12.61 -7.57 -9.02
N LYS A 279 -13.92 -7.78 -8.70
CA LYS A 279 -14.97 -8.10 -9.68
C LYS A 279 -16.10 -7.07 -9.78
N TYR A 280 -16.10 -6.06 -8.95
CA TYR A 280 -17.12 -5.01 -8.93
C TYR A 280 -16.52 -3.68 -8.55
N ARG A 281 -16.66 -2.66 -9.39
CA ARG A 281 -16.15 -1.33 -9.13
C ARG A 281 -16.95 -0.61 -8.06
N GLY A 282 -16.36 -0.41 -6.89
CA GLY A 282 -17.00 0.28 -5.78
C GLY A 282 -15.98 1.00 -4.90
N LYS A 283 -16.37 2.15 -4.38
CA LYS A 283 -15.56 2.94 -3.44
C LYS A 283 -16.40 3.38 -2.26
N VAL A 284 -15.81 3.29 -1.09
CA VAL A 284 -16.38 3.80 0.17
C VAL A 284 -15.42 4.80 0.80
N GLY A 285 -15.95 5.72 1.59
CA GLY A 285 -15.18 6.69 2.34
C GLY A 285 -15.82 6.98 3.69
N ILE A 286 -15.00 7.33 4.67
CA ILE A 286 -15.46 7.69 6.02
C ILE A 286 -14.86 9.04 6.40
N ALA A 287 -15.74 9.97 6.76
CA ALA A 287 -15.35 11.30 7.20
C ALA A 287 -14.52 11.27 8.49
N PRO A 288 -13.60 12.23 8.70
CA PRO A 288 -12.68 12.23 9.83
C PRO A 288 -13.38 12.23 11.21
N SER A 289 -14.58 12.83 11.29
CA SER A 289 -15.34 12.93 12.55
C SER A 289 -15.73 11.59 13.15
N ILE A 290 -15.90 10.56 12.33
CA ILE A 290 -16.28 9.21 12.75
C ILE A 290 -15.26 8.13 12.35
N ALA A 291 -14.25 8.45 11.54
CA ALA A 291 -13.22 7.50 11.17
C ALA A 291 -12.41 7.04 12.39
N LYS A 292 -11.95 5.78 12.36
CA LYS A 292 -10.81 5.33 13.15
C LYS A 292 -9.57 5.34 12.30
N ASN A 293 -8.40 5.51 12.92
CA ASN A 293 -7.12 5.59 12.21
C ASN A 293 -6.57 4.22 11.79
N ILE A 294 -7.46 3.34 11.35
CA ILE A 294 -7.16 1.97 10.95
C ILE A 294 -8.18 1.49 9.90
N VAL A 295 -7.68 0.77 8.92
CA VAL A 295 -8.46 -0.04 7.99
C VAL A 295 -7.74 -1.38 7.81
N GLY A 296 -8.46 -2.43 7.52
CA GLY A 296 -7.83 -3.73 7.26
C GLY A 296 -8.61 -4.58 6.28
N SER A 297 -8.00 -5.69 5.87
CA SER A 297 -8.62 -6.71 5.04
C SER A 297 -8.17 -8.10 5.48
N TYR A 298 -9.03 -9.08 5.27
CA TYR A 298 -8.69 -10.48 5.46
C TYR A 298 -8.99 -11.27 4.19
N ASP A 299 -7.97 -11.95 3.68
CA ASP A 299 -8.06 -12.94 2.62
C ASP A 299 -8.15 -14.34 3.26
N ASP A 300 -9.36 -14.92 3.23
CA ASP A 300 -9.62 -16.22 3.84
C ASP A 300 -9.08 -17.41 3.01
N GLU A 301 -8.71 -17.19 1.75
CA GLU A 301 -8.07 -18.25 0.93
C GLU A 301 -6.60 -18.41 1.25
N LYS A 302 -5.92 -17.29 1.48
CA LYS A 302 -4.47 -17.26 1.74
C LYS A 302 -4.14 -17.11 3.22
N HIS A 303 -5.13 -16.90 4.09
CA HIS A 303 -4.98 -16.60 5.51
C HIS A 303 -4.05 -15.39 5.75
N ILE A 304 -4.31 -14.29 5.00
CA ILE A 304 -3.56 -13.04 5.10
C ILE A 304 -4.45 -11.98 5.75
N LEU A 305 -3.99 -11.45 6.88
CA LEU A 305 -4.57 -10.27 7.51
C LEU A 305 -3.69 -9.05 7.17
N THR A 306 -4.26 -8.06 6.49
CA THR A 306 -3.61 -6.80 6.16
C THR A 306 -4.22 -5.68 6.99
N LEU A 307 -3.37 -4.86 7.62
CA LEU A 307 -3.78 -3.70 8.42
C LEU A 307 -3.02 -2.47 7.94
N VAL A 308 -3.74 -1.35 7.76
CA VAL A 308 -3.14 -0.05 7.44
C VAL A 308 -3.54 0.95 8.51
N LYS A 309 -2.58 1.42 9.29
CA LYS A 309 -2.76 2.44 10.32
C LYS A 309 -2.14 3.76 9.86
N PHE A 310 -2.83 4.87 10.10
CA PHE A 310 -2.44 6.17 9.58
C PHE A 310 -2.71 7.30 10.58
N ASP A 311 -2.14 8.49 10.28
CA ASP A 311 -2.43 9.70 11.06
C ASP A 311 -3.85 10.17 10.78
N LEU A 312 -4.58 10.54 11.84
CA LEU A 312 -5.95 11.04 11.75
C LEU A 312 -6.12 12.26 12.66
N ASP A 313 -6.55 13.36 12.08
CA ASP A 313 -7.11 14.49 12.82
C ASP A 313 -8.63 14.49 12.65
N SER A 314 -9.35 14.05 13.67
CA SER A 314 -10.82 13.93 13.62
C SER A 314 -11.55 15.27 13.47
N LYS A 315 -10.85 16.40 13.67
CA LYS A 315 -11.37 17.76 13.51
C LYS A 315 -10.74 18.51 12.34
N GLY A 316 -9.81 17.85 11.65
CA GLY A 316 -9.11 18.41 10.49
C GLY A 316 -10.03 18.68 9.31
N ALA A 317 -9.61 19.55 8.42
CA ALA A 317 -10.24 19.74 7.13
C ALA A 317 -9.66 18.70 6.16
N TYR A 318 -10.51 17.95 5.48
CA TYR A 318 -10.10 16.98 4.46
C TYR A 318 -10.66 17.41 3.11
N VAL A 319 -9.86 17.30 2.06
CA VAL A 319 -10.31 17.68 0.71
C VAL A 319 -11.40 16.73 0.23
N ASN A 320 -12.43 17.29 -0.37
CA ASN A 320 -13.48 16.52 -1.04
C ASN A 320 -13.05 16.26 -2.50
N SER A 321 -12.95 14.99 -2.90
CA SER A 321 -12.45 14.59 -4.21
C SER A 321 -13.55 14.23 -5.22
N LYS A 322 -14.82 14.51 -4.94
CA LYS A 322 -15.93 14.29 -5.90
C LYS A 322 -15.75 15.15 -7.15
N TRP A 323 -16.07 14.57 -8.29
CA TRP A 323 -15.94 15.21 -9.61
C TRP A 323 -17.11 16.17 -9.91
N GLU A 324 -17.22 17.19 -9.09
CA GLU A 324 -18.26 18.24 -9.20
C GLU A 324 -17.80 19.50 -8.47
N THR A 325 -18.37 20.66 -8.81
CA THR A 325 -18.19 21.85 -8.00
C THR A 325 -18.90 21.68 -6.64
N GLN A 326 -18.16 21.80 -5.56
CA GLN A 326 -18.61 21.41 -4.23
C GLN A 326 -18.94 22.63 -3.38
N LYS A 327 -20.01 22.53 -2.57
CA LYS A 327 -20.36 23.55 -1.55
C LYS A 327 -19.35 23.52 -0.38
N GLU A 328 -18.86 22.33 -0.02
CA GLU A 328 -17.96 22.11 1.11
C GLU A 328 -16.70 21.36 0.62
N PRO A 329 -15.75 22.07 -0.05
CA PRO A 329 -14.60 21.42 -0.69
C PRO A 329 -13.56 20.88 0.32
N PHE A 330 -13.71 21.18 1.61
CA PHE A 330 -12.84 20.72 2.69
C PHE A 330 -13.57 19.84 3.69
N ARG A 331 -14.63 19.16 3.24
CA ARG A 331 -15.38 18.17 4.01
C ARG A 331 -15.41 16.85 3.25
N GLY A 332 -14.22 16.28 3.10
CA GLY A 332 -13.97 14.99 2.46
C GLY A 332 -13.70 13.89 3.47
N ASP A 333 -13.31 12.73 2.95
CA ASP A 333 -13.06 11.53 3.73
C ASP A 333 -11.59 11.44 4.18
N ALA A 334 -11.36 10.85 5.37
CA ALA A 334 -10.02 10.62 5.92
C ALA A 334 -9.49 9.23 5.55
N VAL A 335 -10.38 8.27 5.36
CA VAL A 335 -10.07 6.91 4.95
C VAL A 335 -11.04 6.48 3.86
N ASN A 336 -10.48 5.85 2.81
CA ASN A 336 -11.27 5.28 1.73
C ASN A 336 -10.86 3.81 1.51
N SER A 337 -11.73 3.09 0.82
CA SER A 337 -11.38 1.80 0.25
C SER A 337 -12.07 1.63 -1.08
N TYR A 338 -11.36 0.97 -2.00
CA TYR A 338 -11.80 0.74 -3.35
C TYR A 338 -11.67 -0.74 -3.71
N ASN A 339 -12.63 -1.27 -4.42
CA ASN A 339 -12.54 -2.55 -5.11
C ASN A 339 -12.71 -2.30 -6.60
N ASP A 340 -11.74 -2.76 -7.40
CA ASP A 340 -11.83 -2.60 -8.85
C ASP A 340 -12.71 -3.68 -9.46
N GLY A 341 -13.21 -3.41 -10.64
CA GLY A 341 -14.05 -4.31 -11.40
C GLY A 341 -14.38 -3.74 -12.78
N PRO A 342 -14.93 -4.56 -13.67
CA PRO A 342 -15.24 -4.13 -15.02
C PRO A 342 -16.26 -2.98 -15.02
N VAL A 343 -16.01 -1.98 -15.88
CA VAL A 343 -16.96 -0.90 -16.17
C VAL A 343 -17.90 -1.30 -17.32
N ALA A 344 -18.81 -0.40 -17.74
CA ALA A 344 -19.87 -0.72 -18.68
C ALA A 344 -19.41 -1.27 -20.03
N ASP A 345 -18.23 -0.89 -20.51
CA ASP A 345 -17.62 -1.40 -21.75
C ASP A 345 -16.78 -2.68 -21.55
N GLY A 346 -16.75 -3.22 -20.33
CA GLY A 346 -15.98 -4.40 -19.94
C GLY A 346 -14.50 -4.14 -19.63
N SER A 347 -14.02 -2.89 -19.77
CA SER A 347 -12.65 -2.53 -19.39
C SER A 347 -12.47 -2.52 -17.86
N GLN A 348 -11.26 -2.74 -17.40
CA GLN A 348 -10.88 -2.77 -15.99
C GLN A 348 -9.45 -2.30 -15.82
N LEU A 349 -9.15 -1.58 -14.74
CA LEU A 349 -7.77 -1.17 -14.42
C LEU A 349 -6.93 -2.38 -14.02
N GLY A 350 -7.52 -3.32 -13.30
CA GLY A 350 -6.94 -4.58 -12.90
C GLY A 350 -7.67 -5.22 -11.72
N PRO A 351 -7.49 -6.54 -11.47
CA PRO A 351 -8.12 -7.19 -10.33
C PRO A 351 -7.38 -6.83 -9.03
N PHE A 352 -7.69 -5.69 -8.43
CA PHE A 352 -7.11 -5.24 -7.17
C PHE A 352 -8.17 -4.61 -6.26
N TYR A 353 -7.83 -4.47 -4.99
CA TYR A 353 -8.54 -3.61 -4.07
C TYR A 353 -7.57 -2.61 -3.43
N GLU A 354 -8.10 -1.52 -2.87
CA GLU A 354 -7.30 -0.49 -2.24
C GLU A 354 -7.70 -0.24 -0.79
N LEU A 355 -6.68 0.03 0.03
CA LEU A 355 -6.81 0.63 1.34
C LEU A 355 -6.11 2.00 1.27
N GLU A 356 -6.84 3.06 1.63
CA GLU A 356 -6.42 4.43 1.36
C GLU A 356 -6.50 5.28 2.63
N SER A 357 -5.55 6.20 2.78
CA SER A 357 -5.59 7.20 3.84
C SER A 357 -5.23 8.59 3.31
N SER A 358 -5.88 9.62 3.84
CA SER A 358 -5.61 11.01 3.51
C SER A 358 -5.14 11.78 4.73
N SER A 359 -4.22 12.73 4.53
CA SER A 359 -3.92 13.75 5.53
C SER A 359 -5.00 14.82 5.56
N PRO A 360 -5.15 15.57 6.65
CA PRO A 360 -5.85 16.84 6.57
C PRO A 360 -5.17 17.76 5.56
N ALA A 361 -5.96 18.65 4.96
CA ALA A 361 -5.47 19.74 4.12
C ALA A 361 -5.26 20.99 4.97
N VAL A 362 -4.06 21.50 5.01
CA VAL A 362 -3.69 22.62 5.86
C VAL A 362 -3.22 23.83 5.04
N ALA A 363 -3.52 25.02 5.54
CA ALA A 363 -2.91 26.23 5.03
C ALA A 363 -1.44 26.25 5.42
N LEU A 364 -0.55 26.50 4.46
CA LEU A 364 0.89 26.54 4.69
C LEU A 364 1.48 27.86 4.21
N LYS A 365 2.35 28.42 5.01
CA LYS A 365 3.27 29.48 4.61
C LYS A 365 4.55 28.88 4.04
N LYS A 366 5.30 29.69 3.30
CA LYS A 366 6.58 29.26 2.74
C LYS A 366 7.48 28.65 3.82
N GLY A 367 7.98 27.44 3.56
CA GLY A 367 8.83 26.65 4.45
C GLY A 367 8.07 25.80 5.46
N GLU A 368 6.76 25.95 5.62
CA GLU A 368 5.95 25.08 6.46
C GLU A 368 5.68 23.74 5.78
N THR A 369 5.55 22.67 6.58
CA THR A 369 5.48 21.30 6.12
C THR A 369 4.26 20.58 6.67
N LEU A 370 3.54 19.88 5.82
CA LEU A 370 2.55 18.88 6.18
C LEU A 370 3.21 17.49 6.16
N VAL A 371 2.94 16.67 7.18
CA VAL A 371 3.44 15.29 7.28
C VAL A 371 2.26 14.34 7.44
N HIS A 372 2.35 13.17 6.82
CA HIS A 372 1.40 12.08 6.96
C HIS A 372 2.12 10.74 7.03
N HIS A 373 1.83 9.95 8.08
CA HIS A 373 2.34 8.61 8.25
C HIS A 373 1.28 7.59 7.84
N SER A 374 1.71 6.57 7.11
CA SER A 374 0.91 5.37 6.83
C SER A 374 1.75 4.15 7.16
N THR A 375 1.20 3.20 7.91
CA THR A 375 1.90 1.98 8.34
C THR A 375 1.10 0.78 7.88
N THR A 376 1.69 -0.02 6.99
CA THR A 376 1.10 -1.28 6.51
C THR A 376 1.73 -2.44 7.26
N LEU A 377 0.87 -3.38 7.68
CA LEU A 377 1.24 -4.61 8.39
C LEU A 377 0.53 -5.78 7.72
N HIS A 378 1.28 -6.77 7.27
CA HIS A 378 0.76 -8.05 6.79
C HIS A 378 1.14 -9.16 7.76
N LEU A 379 0.17 -10.02 8.04
CA LEU A 379 0.26 -11.14 8.97
C LEU A 379 -0.22 -12.40 8.30
N GLU A 380 0.56 -13.47 8.44
CA GLU A 380 0.20 -14.83 8.03
C GLU A 380 0.48 -15.82 9.16
N GLY A 381 -0.34 -16.85 9.31
CA GLY A 381 -0.08 -17.91 10.28
C GLY A 381 -1.35 -18.59 10.75
N ASP A 382 -1.32 -19.00 12.03
CA ASP A 382 -2.44 -19.67 12.67
C ASP A 382 -3.66 -18.76 12.75
N GLU A 383 -4.85 -19.30 12.40
CA GLU A 383 -6.10 -18.54 12.33
C GLU A 383 -6.51 -17.98 13.69
N MET A 384 -6.26 -18.68 14.80
CA MET A 384 -6.61 -18.17 16.13
C MET A 384 -5.76 -16.95 16.49
N GLU A 385 -4.47 -16.98 16.16
CA GLU A 385 -3.56 -15.84 16.38
C GLU A 385 -3.94 -14.64 15.52
N LEU A 386 -4.25 -14.86 14.24
CA LEU A 386 -4.76 -13.82 13.35
C LEU A 386 -6.09 -13.25 13.85
N ASN A 387 -6.99 -14.09 14.35
CA ASN A 387 -8.28 -13.68 14.91
C ASN A 387 -8.13 -12.76 16.12
N LEU A 388 -7.19 -13.08 17.04
CA LEU A 388 -6.90 -12.21 18.18
C LEU A 388 -6.47 -10.81 17.77
N VAL A 389 -5.65 -10.72 16.70
CA VAL A 389 -5.24 -9.43 16.15
C VAL A 389 -6.42 -8.70 15.51
N ALA A 390 -7.21 -9.39 14.69
CA ALA A 390 -8.38 -8.81 14.01
C ALA A 390 -9.41 -8.27 15.02
N GLU A 391 -9.79 -9.05 16.03
CA GLU A 391 -10.71 -8.62 17.08
C GLU A 391 -10.19 -7.40 17.85
N LYS A 392 -8.90 -7.42 18.20
CA LYS A 392 -8.29 -6.33 18.97
C LYS A 392 -8.18 -5.03 18.17
N ILE A 393 -7.84 -5.12 16.89
CA ILE A 393 -7.51 -3.95 16.06
C ILE A 393 -8.71 -3.46 15.25
N LEU A 394 -9.44 -4.38 14.63
CA LEU A 394 -10.58 -4.05 13.76
C LEU A 394 -11.91 -4.13 14.49
N GLY A 395 -11.97 -4.82 15.65
CA GLY A 395 -13.21 -5.02 16.42
C GLY A 395 -14.16 -6.04 15.80
N ILE A 396 -13.63 -6.96 14.98
CA ILE A 396 -14.40 -8.01 14.30
C ILE A 396 -13.60 -9.31 14.26
N SER A 397 -14.26 -10.45 14.40
CA SER A 397 -13.63 -11.75 14.23
C SER A 397 -13.49 -12.15 12.77
N LEU A 398 -12.49 -12.97 12.45
CA LEU A 398 -12.30 -13.51 11.10
C LEU A 398 -13.48 -14.36 10.66
N LYS A 399 -14.17 -15.02 11.61
CA LYS A 399 -15.38 -15.78 11.34
C LYS A 399 -16.54 -14.88 10.86
N GLU A 400 -16.69 -13.71 11.44
CA GLU A 400 -17.70 -12.73 11.00
C GLU A 400 -17.36 -12.15 9.63
N MET A 401 -16.10 -11.80 9.37
CA MET A 401 -15.64 -11.38 8.05
C MET A 401 -15.92 -12.45 6.99
N ARG A 402 -15.60 -13.71 7.29
CA ARG A 402 -15.89 -14.87 6.41
C ARG A 402 -17.39 -15.05 6.18
N SER A 403 -18.22 -14.82 7.18
CA SER A 403 -19.67 -14.99 7.07
C SER A 403 -20.33 -13.99 6.16
N PHE A 404 -19.77 -12.78 6.06
CA PHE A 404 -20.21 -11.76 5.12
C PHE A 404 -19.96 -12.16 3.65
N ASN A 405 -18.96 -12.98 3.39
CA ASN A 405 -18.58 -13.37 2.03
C ASN A 405 -19.26 -14.66 1.53
N LYS A 406 -20.22 -15.19 2.29
CA LYS A 406 -21.09 -16.30 1.88
C LYS A 406 -22.32 -15.75 1.20
#